data_549cfc9d1fb1377587cc7ae578162c37
#
_entry.id   549cfc9d1fb1377587cc7ae578162c37
#
_cell.length_a   1.000
_cell.length_b   1.000
_cell.length_c   1.000
_cell.angle_alpha   90.00
_cell.angle_beta   90.00
_cell.angle_gamma   90.00
#
_symmetry.space_group_name_H-M   'P 1'
#
loop_
_entity.id
_entity.type
_entity.pdbx_description
1 polymer ?
#
loop_
_entity_poly.entity_id
_entity_poly.type
_entity_poly.pdbx_seq_one_letter_code
_entity_poly.pdbx_strand_id
1 'polypeptide(L)'
;MISKIFKIILLLVLSYQTPVYSKSTSFNDFNSRDLSNYFSGIIAYENRDNSEALKYFNLSKVLLNSHDNYLKRYVNSLVLENKVAQAINVVKNNSKKSNSDFFDAYVLLIIDSLKKNDFDKADIYLDQSLRFQEENRINLVTVSYTHLRAHETY
;
A
#
# COMPACT_ATOMS: atom_id res chain seq x y z
N MET A 1 67.03 0.26 4.48
CA MET A 1 66.45 1.59 4.18
C MET A 1 65.14 1.50 3.41
N ILE A 2 65.04 0.69 2.37
CA ILE A 2 63.86 0.53 1.50
C ILE A 2 62.58 0.11 2.29
N SER A 3 62.69 -0.78 3.29
CA SER A 3 61.57 -1.24 4.10
C SER A 3 60.88 -0.14 4.95
N LYS A 4 61.65 0.86 5.39
CA LYS A 4 61.11 2.00 6.16
C LYS A 4 60.37 2.98 5.26
N ILE A 5 60.88 3.21 4.06
CA ILE A 5 60.24 4.08 3.05
C ILE A 5 58.92 3.46 2.58
N PHE A 6 58.90 2.16 2.35
CA PHE A 6 57.66 1.44 1.97
C PHE A 6 56.56 1.52 3.03
N LYS A 7 56.91 1.42 4.32
CA LYS A 7 55.96 1.59 5.41
C LYS A 7 55.38 3.01 5.50
N ILE A 8 56.19 4.02 5.24
CA ILE A 8 55.78 5.43 5.25
C ILE A 8 54.80 5.69 4.08
N ILE A 9 55.12 5.17 2.89
CA ILE A 9 54.23 5.30 1.72
C ILE A 9 52.91 4.59 1.94
N LEU A 10 52.94 3.39 2.51
CA LEU A 10 51.73 2.64 2.84
C LEU A 10 50.82 3.39 3.85
N LEU A 11 51.44 4.03 4.85
CA LEU A 11 50.71 4.82 5.85
C LEU A 11 50.13 6.11 5.24
N LEU A 12 50.82 6.73 4.30
CA LEU A 12 50.30 7.87 3.53
C LEU A 12 49.13 7.47 2.64
N VAL A 13 49.18 6.34 1.95
CA VAL A 13 48.08 5.84 1.11
C VAL A 13 46.84 5.51 1.94
N LEU A 14 47.01 4.95 3.14
CA LEU A 14 45.90 4.66 4.06
C LEU A 14 45.27 5.93 4.67
N SER A 15 46.00 7.05 4.75
CA SER A 15 45.45 8.32 5.25
C SER A 15 44.67 9.11 4.19
N TYR A 16 44.78 8.76 2.91
CA TYR A 16 44.00 9.34 1.82
C TYR A 16 42.59 8.67 1.67
N GLN A 17 42.06 8.00 2.69
CA GLN A 17 40.71 7.60 2.67
C GLN A 17 39.82 8.85 2.72
N THR A 18 39.36 9.28 1.55
CA THR A 18 38.35 10.32 1.46
C THR A 18 37.18 9.89 2.32
N PRO A 19 36.72 10.74 3.26
CA PRO A 19 35.50 10.41 4.00
C PRO A 19 34.40 10.15 2.98
N VAL A 20 33.85 8.94 2.97
CA VAL A 20 32.65 8.65 2.22
C VAL A 20 31.57 9.49 2.87
N TYR A 21 31.35 10.69 2.37
CA TYR A 21 30.16 11.45 2.66
C TYR A 21 29.02 10.68 2.04
N SER A 22 28.38 9.85 2.84
CA SER A 22 27.03 9.42 2.56
C SER A 22 26.23 10.70 2.39
N LYS A 23 25.88 11.01 1.14
CA LYS A 23 24.93 12.08 0.84
C LYS A 23 23.64 11.62 1.53
N SER A 24 23.38 12.14 2.73
CA SER A 24 22.08 12.02 3.34
C SER A 24 21.14 12.76 2.38
N THR A 25 20.59 12.05 1.42
CA THR A 25 19.36 12.48 0.79
C THR A 25 18.45 12.79 1.96
N SER A 26 18.04 14.04 2.07
CA SER A 26 17.25 14.55 3.18
C SER A 26 16.05 13.62 3.40
N PHE A 27 16.18 12.71 4.33
CA PHE A 27 15.08 11.94 4.91
C PHE A 27 14.20 12.88 5.79
N ASN A 28 14.06 14.14 5.36
CA ASN A 28 13.30 15.14 6.10
C ASN A 28 11.80 14.85 6.13
N ASP A 29 11.32 13.82 5.41
CA ASP A 29 9.91 13.47 5.37
C ASP A 29 9.55 12.23 6.20
N PHE A 30 10.53 11.49 6.75
CA PHE A 30 10.24 10.27 7.52
C PHE A 30 10.66 10.42 8.98
N ASN A 31 9.67 10.61 9.84
CA ASN A 31 9.88 10.46 11.26
C ASN A 31 10.09 8.95 11.57
N SER A 32 11.15 8.61 12.29
CA SER A 32 11.43 7.23 12.71
C SER A 32 10.26 6.58 13.47
N ARG A 33 9.47 7.38 14.17
CA ARG A 33 8.27 6.94 14.87
C ARG A 33 7.17 6.49 13.89
N ASP A 34 6.96 7.24 12.80
CA ASP A 34 5.95 6.89 11.81
C ASP A 34 6.34 5.59 11.10
N LEU A 35 7.62 5.42 10.79
CA LEU A 35 8.14 4.20 10.19
C LEU A 35 8.02 3.00 11.15
N SER A 36 8.33 3.19 12.43
CA SER A 36 8.15 2.16 13.47
C SER A 36 6.69 1.74 13.58
N ASN A 37 5.76 2.71 13.62
CA ASN A 37 4.33 2.43 13.64
C ASN A 37 3.89 1.67 12.38
N TYR A 38 4.40 2.04 11.20
CA TYR A 38 4.07 1.34 9.95
C TYR A 38 4.50 -0.13 10.00
N PHE A 39 5.75 -0.42 10.43
CA PHE A 39 6.22 -1.80 10.57
C PHE A 39 5.46 -2.59 11.64
N SER A 40 5.11 -1.95 12.76
CA SER A 40 4.26 -2.58 13.77
C SER A 40 2.88 -2.92 13.21
N GLY A 41 2.32 -2.04 12.37
CA GLY A 41 1.08 -2.28 11.65
C GLY A 41 1.18 -3.47 10.70
N ILE A 42 2.29 -3.61 9.96
CA ILE A 42 2.52 -4.76 9.07
C ILE A 42 2.58 -6.06 9.90
N ILE A 43 3.34 -6.08 10.99
CA ILE A 43 3.47 -7.27 11.83
C ILE A 43 2.10 -7.68 12.41
N ALA A 44 1.33 -6.73 12.92
CA ALA A 44 -0.01 -7.00 13.44
C ALA A 44 -0.94 -7.53 12.34
N TYR A 45 -0.90 -6.94 11.13
CA TYR A 45 -1.69 -7.37 9.99
C TYR A 45 -1.37 -8.82 9.57
N GLU A 46 -0.09 -9.17 9.46
CA GLU A 46 0.35 -10.54 9.12
C GLU A 46 -0.05 -11.55 10.22
N ASN A 47 -0.09 -11.12 11.47
CA ASN A 47 -0.58 -11.92 12.60
C ASN A 47 -2.11 -11.96 12.71
N ARG A 48 -2.84 -11.34 11.77
CA ARG A 48 -4.30 -11.22 11.77
C ARG A 48 -4.90 -10.46 12.96
N ASP A 49 -4.09 -9.67 13.64
CA ASP A 49 -4.57 -8.71 14.65
C ASP A 49 -4.96 -7.41 13.94
N ASN A 50 -6.16 -7.44 13.35
CA ASN A 50 -6.62 -6.36 12.50
C ASN A 50 -6.86 -5.06 13.29
N SER A 51 -7.25 -5.16 14.55
CA SER A 51 -7.49 -4.01 15.43
C SER A 51 -6.18 -3.27 15.73
N GLU A 52 -5.14 -3.99 16.15
CA GLU A 52 -3.81 -3.39 16.37
C GLU A 52 -3.18 -2.92 15.04
N ALA A 53 -3.34 -3.67 13.95
CA ALA A 53 -2.87 -3.25 12.64
C ALA A 53 -3.48 -1.90 12.25
N LEU A 54 -4.80 -1.76 12.38
CA LEU A 54 -5.52 -0.53 12.07
C LEU A 54 -5.08 0.64 12.95
N LYS A 55 -4.83 0.40 14.24
CA LYS A 55 -4.30 1.41 15.17
C LYS A 55 -2.94 1.93 14.71
N TYR A 56 -2.00 1.04 14.41
CA TYR A 56 -0.66 1.42 13.95
C TYR A 56 -0.66 2.07 12.57
N PHE A 57 -1.48 1.61 11.62
CA PHE A 57 -1.65 2.29 10.35
C PHE A 57 -2.27 3.69 10.53
N ASN A 58 -3.20 3.88 11.45
CA ASN A 58 -3.71 5.22 11.76
C ASN A 58 -2.63 6.17 12.28
N LEU A 59 -1.69 5.68 13.08
CA LEU A 59 -0.59 6.46 13.63
C LEU A 59 0.48 6.82 12.58
N SER A 60 0.57 6.05 11.49
CA SER A 60 1.56 6.22 10.42
C SER A 60 0.96 6.71 9.09
N LYS A 61 -0.25 7.28 9.10
CA LYS A 61 -0.97 7.73 7.88
C LYS A 61 -0.19 8.68 6.98
N VAL A 62 0.75 9.42 7.51
CA VAL A 62 1.65 10.29 6.73
C VAL A 62 2.39 9.51 5.65
N LEU A 63 2.66 8.22 5.87
CA LEU A 63 3.36 7.32 4.95
C LEU A 63 2.45 6.71 3.86
N LEU A 64 1.15 6.96 3.88
CA LEU A 64 0.17 6.34 3.00
C LEU A 64 0.49 6.51 1.51
N ASN A 65 1.15 7.62 1.14
CA ASN A 65 1.52 7.92 -0.23
C ASN A 65 2.96 7.55 -0.58
N SER A 66 3.73 7.08 0.39
CA SER A 66 5.18 6.85 0.25
C SER A 66 5.53 5.38 0.15
N HIS A 67 4.58 4.47 0.44
CA HIS A 67 4.79 3.03 0.38
C HIS A 67 3.66 2.34 -0.40
N ASP A 68 4.03 1.57 -1.43
CA ASP A 68 3.09 1.00 -2.39
C ASP A 68 1.99 0.15 -1.74
N ASN A 69 2.29 -0.72 -0.83
CA ASN A 69 1.29 -1.61 -0.22
C ASN A 69 0.61 -1.03 1.03
N TYR A 70 0.93 0.21 1.43
CA TYR A 70 0.34 0.80 2.62
C TYR A 70 -1.17 0.94 2.49
N LEU A 71 -1.62 1.59 1.42
CA LEU A 71 -3.05 1.84 1.19
C LEU A 71 -3.85 0.54 1.14
N LYS A 72 -3.35 -0.48 0.46
CA LYS A 72 -4.00 -1.80 0.38
C LYS A 72 -4.18 -2.42 1.76
N ARG A 73 -3.11 -2.49 2.58
CA ARG A 73 -3.18 -3.05 3.93
C ARG A 73 -4.11 -2.26 4.85
N TYR A 74 -4.06 -0.94 4.76
CA TYR A 74 -4.92 -0.07 5.56
C TYR A 74 -6.40 -0.26 5.21
N VAL A 75 -6.74 -0.29 3.92
CA VAL A 75 -8.10 -0.53 3.43
C VAL A 75 -8.59 -1.91 3.88
N ASN A 76 -7.77 -2.94 3.73
CA ASN A 76 -8.13 -4.30 4.15
C ASN A 76 -8.34 -4.39 5.67
N SER A 77 -7.50 -3.73 6.47
CA SER A 77 -7.69 -3.67 7.92
C SER A 77 -9.02 -2.99 8.30
N LEU A 78 -9.41 -1.93 7.58
CA LEU A 78 -10.71 -1.28 7.78
C LEU A 78 -11.88 -2.22 7.47
N VAL A 79 -11.79 -2.98 6.38
CA VAL A 79 -12.83 -3.94 5.99
C VAL A 79 -12.95 -5.05 7.03
N LEU A 80 -11.83 -5.61 7.47
CA LEU A 80 -11.78 -6.68 8.48
C LEU A 80 -12.29 -6.23 9.85
N GLU A 81 -12.19 -4.93 10.16
CA GLU A 81 -12.77 -4.29 11.35
C GLU A 81 -14.21 -3.78 11.12
N ASN A 82 -14.92 -4.27 10.10
CA ASN A 82 -16.30 -3.88 9.76
C ASN A 82 -16.47 -2.37 9.45
N LYS A 83 -15.40 -1.65 9.12
CA LYS A 83 -15.41 -0.21 8.79
C LYS A 83 -15.48 0.01 7.28
N VAL A 84 -16.35 -0.75 6.58
CA VAL A 84 -16.44 -0.78 5.11
C VAL A 84 -16.71 0.60 4.51
N ALA A 85 -17.61 1.39 5.10
CA ALA A 85 -17.90 2.75 4.61
C ALA A 85 -16.66 3.65 4.68
N GLN A 86 -15.84 3.51 5.71
CA GLN A 86 -14.59 4.25 5.85
C GLN A 86 -13.55 3.76 4.81
N ALA A 87 -13.46 2.45 4.57
CA ALA A 87 -12.60 1.87 3.55
C ALA A 87 -12.94 2.43 2.16
N ILE A 88 -14.21 2.46 1.79
CA ILE A 88 -14.70 3.05 0.53
C ILE A 88 -14.30 4.53 0.41
N ASN A 89 -14.48 5.32 1.45
CA ASN A 89 -14.08 6.74 1.45
C ASN A 89 -12.56 6.91 1.27
N VAL A 90 -11.76 6.06 1.92
CA VAL A 90 -10.30 6.07 1.77
C VAL A 90 -9.90 5.75 0.33
N VAL A 91 -10.49 4.73 -0.30
CA VAL A 91 -10.25 4.38 -1.70
C VAL A 91 -10.61 5.56 -2.61
N LYS A 92 -11.80 6.14 -2.47
CA LYS A 92 -12.26 7.28 -3.29
C LYS A 92 -11.34 8.49 -3.19
N ASN A 93 -10.92 8.84 -1.99
CA ASN A 93 -10.03 9.98 -1.75
C ASN A 93 -8.62 9.79 -2.33
N ASN A 94 -8.23 8.55 -2.60
CA ASN A 94 -6.94 8.22 -3.16
C ASN A 94 -7.01 7.71 -4.61
N SER A 95 -8.17 7.65 -5.24
CA SER A 95 -8.41 7.04 -6.57
C SER A 95 -7.56 7.61 -7.72
N LYS A 96 -7.03 8.82 -7.56
CA LYS A 96 -6.14 9.45 -8.56
C LYS A 96 -4.66 9.09 -8.40
N LYS A 97 -4.30 8.27 -7.42
CA LYS A 97 -2.93 7.91 -7.11
C LYS A 97 -2.62 6.50 -7.61
N SER A 98 -1.41 6.28 -8.07
CA SER A 98 -0.97 4.97 -8.59
C SER A 98 -1.10 3.83 -7.56
N ASN A 99 -0.93 4.13 -6.28
CA ASN A 99 -1.01 3.14 -5.20
C ASN A 99 -2.45 2.75 -4.81
N SER A 100 -3.48 3.38 -5.40
CA SER A 100 -4.88 2.99 -5.21
C SER A 100 -5.34 1.92 -6.19
N ASP A 101 -4.46 1.48 -7.08
CA ASP A 101 -4.73 0.55 -8.14
C ASP A 101 -4.51 -0.90 -7.69
N PHE A 102 -5.51 -1.48 -7.02
CA PHE A 102 -5.50 -2.86 -6.55
C PHE A 102 -6.92 -3.45 -6.56
N PHE A 103 -7.02 -4.75 -6.73
CA PHE A 103 -8.30 -5.47 -6.91
C PHE A 103 -9.34 -5.16 -5.83
N ASP A 104 -8.96 -5.24 -4.55
CA ASP A 104 -9.89 -5.04 -3.43
C ASP A 104 -10.51 -3.62 -3.44
N ALA A 105 -9.77 -2.62 -3.96
CA ALA A 105 -10.30 -1.26 -4.12
C ALA A 105 -11.45 -1.22 -5.13
N TYR A 106 -11.32 -1.91 -6.27
CA TYR A 106 -12.39 -1.99 -7.25
C TYR A 106 -13.61 -2.73 -6.73
N VAL A 107 -13.41 -3.82 -6.00
CA VAL A 107 -14.51 -4.56 -5.34
C VAL A 107 -15.31 -3.62 -4.43
N LEU A 108 -14.65 -2.81 -3.63
CA LEU A 108 -15.31 -1.84 -2.74
C LEU A 108 -16.07 -0.76 -3.54
N LEU A 109 -15.51 -0.28 -4.65
CA LEU A 109 -16.15 0.72 -5.50
C LEU A 109 -17.36 0.13 -6.24
N ILE A 110 -17.30 -1.11 -6.71
CA ILE A 110 -18.43 -1.86 -7.29
C ILE A 110 -19.55 -1.98 -6.26
N ILE A 111 -19.26 -2.46 -5.06
CA ILE A 111 -20.24 -2.62 -3.98
C ILE A 111 -20.90 -1.27 -3.64
N ASP A 112 -20.13 -0.20 -3.54
CA ASP A 112 -20.67 1.13 -3.26
C ASP A 112 -21.58 1.64 -4.39
N SER A 113 -21.21 1.38 -5.65
CA SER A 113 -22.01 1.75 -6.81
C SER A 113 -23.31 0.96 -6.87
N LEU A 114 -23.28 -0.36 -6.67
CA LEU A 114 -24.46 -1.22 -6.59
C LEU A 114 -25.40 -0.77 -5.46
N LYS A 115 -24.87 -0.47 -4.28
CA LYS A 115 -25.68 0.02 -3.15
C LYS A 115 -26.40 1.33 -3.48
N LYS A 116 -25.91 2.11 -4.43
CA LYS A 116 -26.47 3.39 -4.88
C LYS A 116 -27.34 3.25 -6.14
N ASN A 117 -27.52 2.02 -6.63
CA ASN A 117 -28.16 1.72 -7.91
C ASN A 117 -27.50 2.43 -9.12
N ASP A 118 -26.17 2.67 -9.02
CA ASP A 118 -25.36 3.30 -10.09
C ASP A 118 -24.66 2.17 -10.89
N PHE A 119 -25.44 1.47 -11.70
CA PHE A 119 -24.97 0.30 -12.46
C PHE A 119 -23.91 0.67 -13.49
N ASP A 120 -24.01 1.84 -14.11
CA ASP A 120 -23.03 2.30 -15.11
C ASP A 120 -21.63 2.45 -14.47
N LYS A 121 -21.56 3.01 -13.25
CA LYS A 121 -20.28 3.07 -12.53
C LYS A 121 -19.80 1.71 -12.05
N ALA A 122 -20.72 0.83 -11.65
CA ALA A 122 -20.34 -0.53 -11.27
C ALA A 122 -19.71 -1.27 -12.45
N ASP A 123 -20.27 -1.16 -13.66
CA ASP A 123 -19.70 -1.72 -14.90
C ASP A 123 -18.30 -1.17 -15.19
N ILE A 124 -18.12 0.16 -15.11
CA ILE A 124 -16.81 0.78 -15.33
C ILE A 124 -15.76 0.22 -14.36
N TYR A 125 -16.08 0.11 -13.07
CA TYR A 125 -15.16 -0.42 -12.07
C TYR A 125 -14.90 -1.91 -12.26
N LEU A 126 -15.90 -2.67 -12.70
CA LEU A 126 -15.74 -4.08 -13.04
C LEU A 126 -14.74 -4.24 -14.19
N ASP A 127 -14.92 -3.50 -15.30
CA ASP A 127 -14.00 -3.52 -16.43
C ASP A 127 -12.57 -3.15 -16.02
N GLN A 128 -12.42 -2.13 -15.18
CA GLN A 128 -11.11 -1.75 -14.64
C GLN A 128 -10.48 -2.83 -13.76
N SER A 129 -11.28 -3.65 -13.10
CA SER A 129 -10.79 -4.76 -12.27
C SER A 129 -10.32 -5.97 -13.08
N LEU A 130 -10.74 -6.12 -14.34
CA LEU A 130 -10.42 -7.28 -15.19
C LEU A 130 -8.92 -7.47 -15.43
N ARG A 131 -8.11 -6.41 -15.36
CA ARG A 131 -6.64 -6.51 -15.46
C ARG A 131 -5.97 -7.30 -14.33
N PHE A 132 -6.69 -7.56 -13.24
CA PHE A 132 -6.22 -8.41 -12.14
C PHE A 132 -6.68 -9.87 -12.29
N GLN A 133 -7.03 -10.30 -13.51
CA GLN A 133 -7.62 -11.63 -13.79
C GLN A 133 -6.75 -12.82 -13.41
N GLU A 134 -5.44 -12.65 -13.30
CA GLU A 134 -4.54 -13.72 -12.84
C GLU A 134 -4.77 -14.12 -11.36
N GLU A 135 -5.42 -13.24 -10.59
CA GLU A 135 -5.89 -13.58 -9.26
C GLU A 135 -7.27 -14.27 -9.37
N ASN A 136 -7.38 -15.56 -9.06
CA ASN A 136 -8.60 -16.41 -9.11
C ASN A 136 -9.86 -15.82 -8.40
N ARG A 137 -9.79 -14.61 -7.87
CA ARG A 137 -10.85 -13.90 -7.15
C ARG A 137 -11.85 -13.20 -8.06
N ILE A 138 -11.46 -12.86 -9.29
CA ILE A 138 -12.30 -12.08 -10.22
C ILE A 138 -13.51 -12.89 -10.69
N ASN A 139 -13.35 -14.18 -10.94
CA ASN A 139 -14.44 -15.01 -11.42
C ASN A 139 -15.65 -14.99 -10.49
N LEU A 140 -15.45 -14.95 -9.18
CA LEU A 140 -16.53 -14.89 -8.18
C LEU A 140 -17.29 -13.56 -8.23
N VAL A 141 -16.59 -12.43 -8.36
CA VAL A 141 -17.20 -11.09 -8.42
C VAL A 141 -17.96 -10.92 -9.73
N THR A 142 -17.38 -11.33 -10.85
CA THR A 142 -18.01 -11.25 -12.18
C THR A 142 -19.30 -12.11 -12.24
N VAL A 143 -19.26 -13.33 -11.75
CA VAL A 143 -20.43 -14.22 -11.72
C VAL A 143 -21.52 -13.65 -10.81
N SER A 144 -21.17 -13.17 -9.62
CA SER A 144 -22.14 -12.58 -8.70
C SER A 144 -22.80 -11.32 -9.27
N TYR A 145 -22.01 -10.48 -9.94
CA TYR A 145 -22.51 -9.25 -10.57
C TYR A 145 -23.46 -9.54 -11.75
N THR A 146 -23.07 -10.43 -12.66
CA THR A 146 -23.91 -10.81 -13.80
C THR A 146 -25.22 -11.45 -13.34
N HIS A 147 -25.18 -12.21 -12.26
CA HIS A 147 -26.39 -12.83 -11.68
C HIS A 147 -27.33 -11.79 -11.07
N LEU A 148 -26.81 -10.80 -10.35
CA LEU A 148 -27.61 -9.69 -9.81
C LEU A 148 -28.28 -8.87 -10.91
N ARG A 149 -27.53 -8.52 -11.97
CA ARG A 149 -28.03 -7.73 -13.08
C ARG A 149 -29.11 -8.49 -13.90
N ALA A 150 -28.97 -9.79 -14.06
CA ALA A 150 -29.98 -10.60 -14.75
C ALA A 150 -31.33 -10.62 -14.02
N HIS A 151 -31.36 -10.46 -12.70
CA HIS A 151 -32.59 -10.39 -11.91
C HIS A 151 -33.28 -9.03 -11.95
N GLU A 152 -32.60 -7.96 -12.36
CA GLU A 152 -33.21 -6.62 -12.45
C GLU A 152 -33.81 -6.31 -13.82
N THR A 153 -33.53 -7.13 -14.83
CA THR A 153 -34.05 -6.97 -16.21
C THR A 153 -35.38 -7.69 -16.45
N TYR A 154 -35.97 -8.28 -15.41
CA TYR A 154 -37.32 -8.87 -15.39
C TYR A 154 -38.19 -8.17 -14.35
#